data_3939c70259cecfc612df96d034a43fb3
#
_entry.id   3939c70259cecfc612df96d034a43fb3
#
_cell.length_a   1.000
_cell.length_b   1.000
_cell.length_c   1.000
_cell.angle_alpha   90.00
_cell.angle_beta   90.00
_cell.angle_gamma   90.00
#
_symmetry.space_group_name_H-M   'P 1'
#
loop_
_entity.id
_entity.type
_entity.pdbx_description
1 polymer ?
#
loop_
_entity_poly.entity_id
_entity_poly.type
_entity_poly.pdbx_seq_one_letter_code
_entity_poly.pdbx_strand_id
1 'polypeptide(L)'
;MSHERITVLLPCHSLEDFPVWSRGEEAEDLLAAWTASWHPLLVASMGRMPSWRGIDRPAEGLLSSVAIVPAAFDHRFDVTSHEVDPQDQATVTTTAVRHLSDVSAIVAEAAKLLDVSPQLDTVDPELIEEFYALGLAWLLAELLSRRMRSQSMPEKDVFASDLVAAAKAAVANEQTKANELLDACHRHLETARSHYYPVDVWLLDLLLIAPSTMDERLDHELASQSPSGLIASGELIDQLTVTRPDRANALKEAVAAGRLEAVGGLWDDTPVASQSPETILESFRRGRDAWRRAIGHSPTIFGRRGGGGSALLPQLLSSLGYDGAIWNLFDGSPLPDPGASRIRWTGTGSGAIEAIAKAPLDARDAATILGLPEKLGNAMDHEHAVVLSFARYPGTTSPWYERLRRITLRGRVLGSFALPSKLLSETSSASITVDYGPDSFRPPLPEATASGDEALTTPRTAARREAVSLATARERFDEAISGTTSRQQATLTATSPHAADAQPASRLPASRQGLLG
;
A
#
# COMPACT_ATOMS: atom_id res chain seq x y z
N MET A 1 22.23 38.46 4.06
CA MET A 1 22.93 37.69 3.02
C MET A 1 21.87 37.04 2.16
N SER A 2 21.93 37.12 0.83
CA SER A 2 20.98 36.42 -0.02
C SER A 2 21.42 34.96 -0.12
N HIS A 3 20.54 34.02 0.29
CA HIS A 3 20.78 32.59 0.09
C HIS A 3 20.54 32.22 -1.38
N GLU A 4 21.45 31.44 -1.96
CA GLU A 4 21.42 31.09 -3.39
C GLU A 4 20.90 29.67 -3.66
N ARG A 5 20.78 28.82 -2.64
CA ARG A 5 20.37 27.43 -2.78
C ARG A 5 19.79 26.82 -1.51
N ILE A 6 19.02 25.76 -1.69
CA ILE A 6 18.58 24.87 -0.61
C ILE A 6 19.38 23.58 -0.73
N THR A 7 19.90 23.10 0.38
CA THR A 7 20.71 21.87 0.45
C THR A 7 20.19 20.97 1.54
N VAL A 8 19.78 19.76 1.20
CA VAL A 8 19.38 18.72 2.17
C VAL A 8 20.65 18.00 2.63
N LEU A 9 20.84 17.89 3.94
CA LEU A 9 21.97 17.17 4.53
C LEU A 9 21.59 15.72 4.77
N LEU A 10 22.19 14.80 4.02
CA LEU A 10 21.90 13.38 4.09
C LEU A 10 22.95 12.63 4.90
N PRO A 11 22.57 11.60 5.68
CA PRO A 11 23.51 10.83 6.51
C PRO A 11 24.29 9.79 5.70
N CYS A 12 24.82 10.19 4.55
CA CYS A 12 25.59 9.35 3.63
C CYS A 12 26.72 10.15 2.98
N HIS A 13 27.78 9.46 2.54
CA HIS A 13 28.87 10.10 1.78
C HIS A 13 28.55 10.19 0.28
N SER A 14 27.83 9.21 -0.24
CA SER A 14 27.36 9.11 -1.61
C SER A 14 25.95 8.52 -1.63
N LEU A 15 25.26 8.57 -2.78
CA LEU A 15 23.92 7.94 -2.89
C LEU A 15 23.99 6.40 -2.95
N GLU A 16 25.15 5.83 -3.19
CA GLU A 16 25.39 4.39 -3.08
C GLU A 16 25.27 3.91 -1.62
N ASP A 17 25.61 4.76 -0.65
CA ASP A 17 25.51 4.49 0.80
C ASP A 17 24.26 5.09 1.41
N PHE A 18 23.31 5.56 0.60
CA PHE A 18 22.08 6.15 1.11
C PHE A 18 21.33 5.13 1.99
N PRO A 19 20.87 5.51 3.21
CA PRO A 19 20.33 4.57 4.17
C PRO A 19 18.89 4.14 3.82
N VAL A 20 18.71 3.43 2.71
CA VAL A 20 17.42 2.87 2.25
C VAL A 20 16.80 1.86 3.23
N TRP A 21 17.59 1.42 4.22
CA TRP A 21 17.17 0.50 5.27
C TRP A 21 16.64 1.20 6.53
N SER A 22 16.70 2.53 6.62
CA SER A 22 16.14 3.32 7.72
C SER A 22 14.64 3.03 7.91
N ARG A 23 14.20 3.04 9.16
CA ARG A 23 12.82 2.69 9.54
C ARG A 23 12.26 3.70 10.54
N GLY A 24 10.93 3.70 10.69
CA GLY A 24 10.23 4.59 11.62
C GLY A 24 10.61 6.05 11.39
N GLU A 25 10.92 6.76 12.47
CA GLU A 25 11.23 8.19 12.46
C GLU A 25 12.42 8.55 11.53
N GLU A 26 13.45 7.69 11.44
CA GLU A 26 14.57 7.96 10.52
C GLU A 26 14.13 8.02 9.05
N ALA A 27 13.29 7.07 8.62
CA ALA A 27 12.78 7.04 7.26
C ALA A 27 11.84 8.22 6.99
N GLU A 28 10.98 8.55 7.96
CA GLU A 28 10.05 9.67 7.88
C GLU A 28 10.78 10.99 7.77
N ASP A 29 11.76 11.25 8.63
CA ASP A 29 12.51 12.50 8.66
C ASP A 29 13.39 12.70 7.42
N LEU A 30 14.00 11.61 6.90
CA LEU A 30 14.73 11.66 5.62
C LEU A 30 13.82 12.09 4.46
N LEU A 31 12.67 11.44 4.35
CA LEU A 31 11.71 11.73 3.30
C LEU A 31 11.06 13.10 3.49
N ALA A 32 10.80 13.53 4.74
CA ALA A 32 10.24 14.83 5.03
C ALA A 32 11.21 15.96 4.66
N ALA A 33 12.46 15.86 5.08
CA ALA A 33 13.50 16.86 4.75
C ALA A 33 13.72 16.97 3.23
N TRP A 34 13.79 15.82 2.54
CA TRP A 34 13.90 15.79 1.09
C TRP A 34 12.71 16.45 0.42
N THR A 35 11.50 16.00 0.78
CA THR A 35 10.24 16.46 0.20
C THR A 35 10.07 17.97 0.38
N ALA A 36 10.30 18.49 1.58
CA ALA A 36 10.15 19.92 1.89
C ALA A 36 10.98 20.81 0.97
N SER A 37 12.18 20.37 0.58
CA SER A 37 13.07 21.12 -0.32
C SER A 37 12.49 21.33 -1.73
N TRP A 38 11.51 20.50 -2.12
CA TRP A 38 10.83 20.56 -3.43
C TRP A 38 9.59 21.45 -3.45
N HIS A 39 9.29 22.15 -2.37
CA HIS A 39 8.16 23.07 -2.36
C HIS A 39 8.31 24.14 -3.47
N PRO A 40 7.29 24.36 -4.34
CA PRO A 40 7.43 25.22 -5.52
C PRO A 40 7.86 26.65 -5.20
N LEU A 41 7.40 27.23 -4.08
CA LEU A 41 7.84 28.54 -3.65
C LEU A 41 9.34 28.58 -3.37
N LEU A 42 9.88 27.55 -2.72
CA LEU A 42 11.31 27.45 -2.41
C LEU A 42 12.16 27.29 -3.69
N VAL A 43 11.70 26.42 -4.60
CA VAL A 43 12.36 26.21 -5.90
C VAL A 43 12.33 27.47 -6.76
N ALA A 44 11.18 28.17 -6.82
CA ALA A 44 11.01 29.39 -7.60
C ALA A 44 11.88 30.53 -7.06
N SER A 45 11.96 30.71 -5.73
CA SER A 45 12.75 31.75 -5.08
C SER A 45 14.25 31.57 -5.29
N MET A 46 14.71 30.30 -5.28
CA MET A 46 16.13 29.97 -5.53
C MET A 46 16.49 30.01 -7.02
N GLY A 47 15.50 29.80 -7.91
CA GLY A 47 15.75 29.67 -9.34
C GLY A 47 16.63 28.47 -9.72
N ARG A 48 16.70 27.47 -8.84
CA ARG A 48 17.53 26.26 -8.97
C ARG A 48 16.85 25.04 -8.36
N MET A 49 17.20 23.88 -8.88
CA MET A 49 16.81 22.61 -8.31
C MET A 49 17.45 22.41 -6.92
N PRO A 50 16.73 21.81 -5.93
CA PRO A 50 17.29 21.43 -4.63
C PRO A 50 18.53 20.54 -4.79
N SER A 51 19.48 20.70 -3.88
CA SER A 51 20.71 19.90 -3.86
C SER A 51 20.83 19.13 -2.55
N TRP A 52 21.75 18.17 -2.50
CA TRP A 52 22.06 17.44 -1.27
C TRP A 52 23.56 17.39 -1.01
N ARG A 53 23.94 17.16 0.25
CA ARG A 53 25.31 16.90 0.71
C ARG A 53 25.31 15.89 1.85
N GLY A 54 26.45 15.23 2.04
CA GLY A 54 26.66 14.40 3.23
C GLY A 54 26.75 15.28 4.49
N ILE A 55 26.02 14.87 5.53
CA ILE A 55 25.94 15.61 6.80
C ILE A 55 27.30 15.74 7.51
N ASP A 56 28.20 14.77 7.30
CA ASP A 56 29.53 14.74 7.91
C ASP A 56 30.61 15.47 7.06
N ARG A 57 30.22 16.12 5.96
CA ARG A 57 31.16 16.86 5.12
C ARG A 57 31.30 18.32 5.58
N PRO A 58 32.54 18.88 5.58
CA PRO A 58 32.74 20.24 6.00
C PRO A 58 32.01 21.26 5.12
N ALA A 59 31.80 22.43 5.68
CA ALA A 59 30.93 23.51 5.23
C ALA A 59 31.26 24.16 3.88
N GLU A 60 32.36 23.79 3.22
CA GLU A 60 32.71 24.34 1.91
C GLU A 60 31.53 24.23 0.95
N GLY A 61 30.90 25.39 0.68
CA GLY A 61 29.72 25.51 -0.19
C GLY A 61 28.35 25.49 0.50
N LEU A 62 28.26 25.51 1.84
CA LEU A 62 27.01 25.82 2.56
C LEU A 62 26.86 27.34 2.82
N LEU A 63 27.89 28.14 2.55
CA LEU A 63 27.99 29.56 2.88
C LEU A 63 26.84 30.43 2.34
N SER A 64 26.21 30.01 1.24
CA SER A 64 25.06 30.71 0.64
C SER A 64 23.83 29.81 0.55
N SER A 65 23.75 28.78 1.41
CA SER A 65 22.65 27.80 1.38
C SER A 65 21.80 27.87 2.64
N VAL A 66 20.50 27.59 2.49
CA VAL A 66 19.65 27.14 3.59
C VAL A 66 19.80 25.62 3.66
N ALA A 67 20.39 25.13 4.74
CA ALA A 67 20.53 23.69 4.98
C ALA A 67 19.26 23.13 5.62
N ILE A 68 18.76 21.99 5.15
CA ILE A 68 17.67 21.23 5.79
C ILE A 68 18.28 19.95 6.35
N VAL A 69 18.20 19.79 7.68
CA VAL A 69 18.74 18.64 8.41
C VAL A 69 17.57 17.73 8.81
N PRO A 70 17.54 16.44 8.38
CA PRO A 70 16.53 15.51 8.86
C PRO A 70 16.62 15.36 10.38
N ALA A 71 15.50 15.49 11.10
CA ALA A 71 15.48 15.62 12.56
C ALA A 71 16.13 14.43 13.29
N ALA A 72 15.90 13.19 12.82
CA ALA A 72 16.51 11.99 13.39
C ALA A 72 18.05 11.99 13.32
N PHE A 73 18.65 12.74 12.38
CA PHE A 73 20.10 12.81 12.16
C PHE A 73 20.71 14.15 12.63
N ASP A 74 19.93 14.99 13.29
CA ASP A 74 20.38 16.29 13.76
C ASP A 74 21.58 16.21 14.72
N HIS A 75 21.67 15.14 15.49
CA HIS A 75 22.80 14.86 16.40
C HIS A 75 24.14 14.66 15.68
N ARG A 76 24.15 14.37 14.38
CA ARG A 76 25.34 14.25 13.54
C ARG A 76 25.78 15.58 12.93
N PHE A 77 24.92 16.59 12.96
CA PHE A 77 25.22 17.90 12.43
C PHE A 77 25.97 18.73 13.47
N ASP A 78 27.28 18.86 13.28
CA ASP A 78 28.14 19.68 14.14
C ASP A 78 28.33 21.06 13.51
N VAL A 79 27.69 22.07 14.10
CA VAL A 79 27.80 23.47 13.66
C VAL A 79 29.26 23.99 13.78
N THR A 80 30.02 23.49 14.77
CA THR A 80 31.39 23.95 15.03
C THR A 80 32.39 23.41 14.03
N SER A 81 32.15 22.25 13.45
CA SER A 81 32.98 21.69 12.37
C SER A 81 32.81 22.43 11.03
N HIS A 82 31.83 23.33 10.97
CA HIS A 82 31.44 24.11 9.81
C HIS A 82 31.90 25.57 9.89
N GLU A 83 32.62 25.95 10.94
CA GLU A 83 33.22 27.27 11.12
C GLU A 83 34.70 27.23 10.80
N VAL A 84 35.11 28.21 9.99
CA VAL A 84 36.45 28.80 9.87
C VAL A 84 37.31 28.34 8.70
N ASP A 85 37.38 29.20 7.71
CA ASP A 85 38.66 29.48 7.05
C ASP A 85 39.51 30.33 8.04
N PRO A 86 40.66 29.85 8.53
CA PRO A 86 41.49 30.58 9.48
C PRO A 86 42.05 31.89 8.91
N GLN A 87 41.89 32.16 7.62
CA GLN A 87 42.38 33.35 6.94
C GLN A 87 41.33 34.44 6.70
N ASP A 88 40.04 34.08 6.76
CA ASP A 88 38.94 35.04 6.63
C ASP A 88 38.20 35.16 7.98
N GLN A 89 38.36 36.32 8.66
CA GLN A 89 37.76 36.62 9.98
C GLN A 89 36.21 36.76 9.94
N ALA A 90 35.54 36.30 8.90
CA ALA A 90 34.09 36.30 8.83
C ALA A 90 33.55 35.01 9.41
N THR A 91 32.95 35.08 10.60
CA THR A 91 32.16 34.00 11.17
C THR A 91 30.98 33.68 10.23
N VAL A 92 31.09 32.61 9.47
CA VAL A 92 30.04 32.21 8.55
C VAL A 92 29.07 31.34 9.29
N THR A 93 27.94 31.90 9.68
CA THR A 93 26.84 31.15 10.30
C THR A 93 26.09 30.38 9.22
N THR A 94 26.17 29.05 9.25
CA THR A 94 25.34 28.21 8.39
C THR A 94 23.88 28.34 8.83
N THR A 95 23.03 28.82 7.94
CA THR A 95 21.59 28.91 8.19
C THR A 95 20.95 27.52 7.97
N ALA A 96 20.41 26.93 9.02
CA ALA A 96 19.86 25.57 8.95
C ALA A 96 18.46 25.46 9.57
N VAL A 97 17.59 24.70 8.91
CA VAL A 97 16.32 24.20 9.43
C VAL A 97 16.59 22.88 10.13
N ARG A 98 16.28 22.81 11.43
CA ARG A 98 16.64 21.69 12.32
C ARG A 98 15.49 21.30 13.23
N HIS A 99 15.54 20.06 13.77
CA HIS A 99 14.59 19.55 14.78
C HIS A 99 13.12 19.52 14.33
N LEU A 100 12.85 19.49 13.03
CA LEU A 100 11.51 19.45 12.47
C LEU A 100 11.33 18.18 11.63
N SER A 101 10.26 17.44 11.91
CA SER A 101 9.88 16.20 11.20
C SER A 101 8.69 16.41 10.26
N ASP A 102 7.91 17.46 10.46
CA ASP A 102 6.76 17.79 9.62
C ASP A 102 7.15 18.60 8.39
N VAL A 103 6.72 18.18 7.20
CA VAL A 103 7.05 18.82 5.91
C VAL A 103 6.63 20.29 5.90
N SER A 104 5.43 20.60 6.39
CA SER A 104 4.90 21.98 6.38
C SER A 104 5.68 22.88 7.34
N ALA A 105 6.08 22.36 8.50
CA ALA A 105 6.91 23.09 9.45
C ALA A 105 8.31 23.36 8.89
N ILE A 106 8.92 22.38 8.21
CA ILE A 106 10.22 22.55 7.54
C ILE A 106 10.13 23.64 6.45
N VAL A 107 9.08 23.58 5.63
CA VAL A 107 8.86 24.58 4.56
C VAL A 107 8.63 25.97 5.15
N ALA A 108 7.82 26.10 6.21
CA ALA A 108 7.55 27.38 6.84
C ALA A 108 8.83 28.02 7.40
N GLU A 109 9.70 27.25 8.06
CA GLU A 109 10.96 27.76 8.58
C GLU A 109 11.94 28.11 7.45
N ALA A 110 12.04 27.26 6.41
CA ALA A 110 12.85 27.55 5.24
C ALA A 110 12.39 28.83 4.50
N ALA A 111 11.07 29.00 4.33
CA ALA A 111 10.49 30.19 3.71
C ALA A 111 10.75 31.47 4.52
N LYS A 112 10.76 31.36 5.85
CA LYS A 112 11.11 32.47 6.75
C LYS A 112 12.57 32.87 6.60
N LEU A 113 13.48 31.89 6.53
CA LEU A 113 14.91 32.14 6.31
C LEU A 113 15.21 32.78 4.94
N LEU A 114 14.32 32.54 3.96
CA LEU A 114 14.42 33.10 2.61
C LEU A 114 13.60 34.39 2.42
N ASP A 115 12.91 34.86 3.45
CA ASP A 115 12.04 36.04 3.42
C ASP A 115 10.89 35.94 2.37
N VAL A 116 10.36 34.71 2.17
CA VAL A 116 9.26 34.44 1.24
C VAL A 116 7.99 33.90 1.93
N SER A 117 7.96 33.88 3.26
CA SER A 117 6.81 33.37 4.05
C SER A 117 5.45 33.94 3.67
N PRO A 118 5.30 35.23 3.33
CA PRO A 118 3.98 35.79 2.97
C PRO A 118 3.35 35.18 1.71
N GLN A 119 4.14 34.44 0.91
CA GLN A 119 3.71 33.83 -0.34
C GLN A 119 3.35 32.33 -0.19
N LEU A 120 3.51 31.73 0.99
CA LEU A 120 3.27 30.29 1.20
C LEU A 120 1.83 29.89 0.82
N ASP A 121 0.84 30.68 1.21
CA ASP A 121 -0.58 30.38 0.98
C ASP A 121 -1.06 30.74 -0.44
N THR A 122 -0.16 31.24 -1.31
CA THR A 122 -0.54 31.65 -2.67
C THR A 122 -0.52 30.52 -3.68
N VAL A 123 0.17 29.42 -3.37
CA VAL A 123 0.31 28.27 -4.26
C VAL A 123 -0.80 27.26 -3.99
N ASP A 124 -1.41 26.75 -5.06
CA ASP A 124 -2.44 25.70 -5.00
C ASP A 124 -1.91 24.45 -4.28
N PRO A 125 -2.59 23.95 -3.22
CA PRO A 125 -2.19 22.76 -2.48
C PRO A 125 -2.02 21.51 -3.35
N GLU A 126 -2.85 21.33 -4.39
CA GLU A 126 -2.72 20.20 -5.32
C GLU A 126 -1.41 20.29 -6.12
N LEU A 127 -1.03 21.48 -6.58
CA LEU A 127 0.27 21.67 -7.24
C LEU A 127 1.44 21.42 -6.28
N ILE A 128 1.33 21.84 -5.01
CA ILE A 128 2.38 21.55 -4.01
C ILE A 128 2.62 20.04 -3.89
N GLU A 129 1.54 19.24 -3.79
CA GLU A 129 1.66 17.79 -3.72
C GLU A 129 2.25 17.17 -4.99
N GLU A 130 2.02 17.76 -6.17
CA GLU A 130 2.66 17.32 -7.42
C GLU A 130 4.18 17.59 -7.43
N PHE A 131 4.62 18.71 -6.88
CA PHE A 131 6.05 18.99 -6.71
C PHE A 131 6.70 18.04 -5.70
N TYR A 132 6.01 17.74 -4.60
CA TYR A 132 6.48 16.76 -3.62
C TYR A 132 6.59 15.35 -4.23
N ALA A 133 5.61 14.96 -5.04
CA ALA A 133 5.64 13.70 -5.79
C ALA A 133 6.82 13.66 -6.78
N LEU A 134 7.05 14.73 -7.53
CA LEU A 134 8.19 14.83 -8.44
C LEU A 134 9.53 14.73 -7.69
N GLY A 135 9.66 15.39 -6.53
CA GLY A 135 10.85 15.31 -5.68
C GLY A 135 11.13 13.89 -5.18
N LEU A 136 10.08 13.17 -4.79
CA LEU A 136 10.16 11.77 -4.42
C LEU A 136 10.55 10.90 -5.62
N ALA A 137 9.94 11.12 -6.79
CA ALA A 137 10.27 10.42 -8.02
C ALA A 137 11.75 10.59 -8.41
N TRP A 138 12.27 11.81 -8.30
CA TRP A 138 13.67 12.11 -8.55
C TRP A 138 14.60 11.33 -7.60
N LEU A 139 14.35 11.40 -6.28
CA LEU A 139 15.17 10.67 -5.29
C LEU A 139 15.20 9.17 -5.58
N LEU A 140 14.03 8.56 -5.73
CA LEU A 140 13.93 7.11 -5.92
C LEU A 140 14.53 6.67 -7.26
N ALA A 141 14.37 7.48 -8.33
CA ALA A 141 14.99 7.22 -9.63
C ALA A 141 16.52 7.32 -9.55
N GLU A 142 17.05 8.31 -8.83
CA GLU A 142 18.49 8.47 -8.67
C GLU A 142 19.08 7.32 -7.82
N LEU A 143 18.44 6.92 -6.73
CA LEU A 143 18.84 5.76 -5.92
C LEU A 143 18.79 4.46 -6.74
N LEU A 144 17.75 4.25 -7.56
CA LEU A 144 17.65 3.10 -8.44
C LEU A 144 18.78 3.11 -9.49
N SER A 145 19.06 4.25 -10.11
CA SER A 145 20.15 4.40 -11.07
C SER A 145 21.50 4.00 -10.46
N ARG A 146 21.79 4.43 -9.21
CA ARG A 146 23.00 4.05 -8.47
C ARG A 146 23.03 2.54 -8.18
N ARG A 147 21.90 1.99 -7.75
CA ARG A 147 21.78 0.54 -7.55
C ARG A 147 22.09 -0.25 -8.83
N MET A 148 21.69 0.26 -9.99
CA MET A 148 21.97 -0.30 -11.30
C MET A 148 23.38 0.06 -11.83
N ARG A 149 24.24 0.66 -10.99
CA ARG A 149 25.60 1.09 -11.34
C ARG A 149 25.65 2.06 -12.54
N SER A 150 24.59 2.80 -12.76
CA SER A 150 24.53 3.87 -13.76
C SER A 150 25.01 5.19 -13.14
N GLN A 151 25.87 5.93 -13.84
CA GLN A 151 26.46 7.15 -13.29
C GLN A 151 25.74 8.44 -13.68
N SER A 152 24.79 8.38 -14.60
CA SER A 152 24.17 9.61 -15.09
C SER A 152 22.66 9.51 -15.20
N MET A 153 22.01 10.55 -14.68
CA MET A 153 20.67 10.93 -15.11
C MET A 153 20.85 11.76 -16.39
N PRO A 154 20.41 11.28 -17.56
CA PRO A 154 20.48 12.07 -18.79
C PRO A 154 19.69 13.38 -18.63
N GLU A 155 20.13 14.43 -19.30
CA GLU A 155 19.41 15.71 -19.40
C GLU A 155 19.11 16.43 -18.07
N LYS A 156 19.98 16.29 -17.05
CA LYS A 156 19.80 16.92 -15.74
C LYS A 156 19.58 18.43 -15.83
N ASP A 157 20.27 19.10 -16.74
CA ASP A 157 20.17 20.57 -16.90
C ASP A 157 18.80 20.96 -17.49
N VAL A 158 18.27 20.18 -18.45
CA VAL A 158 16.93 20.41 -19.04
C VAL A 158 15.87 20.17 -17.98
N PHE A 159 15.98 19.07 -17.24
CA PHE A 159 15.07 18.77 -16.12
C PHE A 159 15.05 19.91 -15.08
N ALA A 160 16.24 20.41 -14.66
CA ALA A 160 16.34 21.49 -13.70
C ALA A 160 15.73 22.80 -14.22
N SER A 161 15.90 23.08 -15.51
CA SER A 161 15.29 24.25 -16.16
C SER A 161 13.76 24.17 -16.17
N ASP A 162 13.21 23.01 -16.55
CA ASP A 162 11.76 22.78 -16.60
C ASP A 162 11.15 22.79 -15.19
N LEU A 163 11.81 22.20 -14.19
CA LEU A 163 11.41 22.24 -12.79
C LEU A 163 11.29 23.70 -12.28
N VAL A 164 12.31 24.52 -12.53
CA VAL A 164 12.32 25.94 -12.11
C VAL A 164 11.22 26.72 -12.83
N ALA A 165 11.03 26.47 -14.13
CA ALA A 165 9.96 27.11 -14.90
C ALA A 165 8.57 26.68 -14.38
N ALA A 166 8.38 25.40 -14.05
CA ALA A 166 7.16 24.89 -13.44
C ALA A 166 6.87 25.55 -12.09
N ALA A 167 7.91 25.67 -11.23
CA ALA A 167 7.79 26.31 -9.92
C ALA A 167 7.40 27.80 -10.02
N LYS A 168 8.01 28.53 -10.95
CA LYS A 168 7.64 29.94 -11.22
C LYS A 168 6.21 30.06 -11.74
N ALA A 169 5.78 29.16 -12.62
CA ALA A 169 4.40 29.13 -13.13
C ALA A 169 3.40 28.81 -12.00
N ALA A 170 3.74 27.87 -11.09
CA ALA A 170 2.91 27.55 -9.93
C ALA A 170 2.74 28.75 -8.99
N VAL A 171 3.83 29.47 -8.66
CA VAL A 171 3.77 30.67 -7.84
C VAL A 171 3.01 31.80 -8.53
N ALA A 172 3.07 31.89 -9.86
CA ALA A 172 2.29 32.86 -10.66
C ALA A 172 0.83 32.44 -10.87
N ASN A 173 0.39 31.31 -10.28
CA ASN A 173 -0.94 30.72 -10.46
C ASN A 173 -1.29 30.35 -11.93
N GLU A 174 -0.28 30.06 -12.75
CA GLU A 174 -0.39 29.56 -14.13
C GLU A 174 -0.51 28.03 -14.14
N GLN A 175 -1.63 27.49 -13.57
CA GLN A 175 -1.79 26.04 -13.30
C GLN A 175 -1.56 25.15 -14.51
N THR A 176 -2.12 25.50 -15.68
CA THR A 176 -1.98 24.70 -16.91
C THR A 176 -0.51 24.55 -17.31
N LYS A 177 0.22 25.67 -17.33
CA LYS A 177 1.64 25.69 -17.68
C LYS A 177 2.52 24.96 -16.66
N ALA A 178 2.19 25.10 -15.36
CA ALA A 178 2.89 24.37 -14.31
C ALA A 178 2.73 22.85 -14.51
N ASN A 179 1.52 22.37 -14.80
CA ASN A 179 1.24 20.95 -15.06
C ASN A 179 1.95 20.44 -16.32
N GLU A 180 1.95 21.17 -17.43
CA GLU A 180 2.65 20.81 -18.66
C GLU A 180 4.16 20.63 -18.44
N LEU A 181 4.77 21.51 -17.65
CA LEU A 181 6.19 21.44 -17.29
C LEU A 181 6.49 20.30 -16.31
N LEU A 182 5.60 20.03 -15.34
CA LEU A 182 5.70 18.86 -14.46
C LEU A 182 5.64 17.56 -15.26
N ASP A 183 4.74 17.48 -16.24
CA ASP A 183 4.67 16.32 -17.16
C ASP A 183 5.95 16.18 -17.99
N ALA A 184 6.57 17.29 -18.39
CA ALA A 184 7.88 17.25 -19.04
C ALA A 184 8.96 16.70 -18.11
N CYS A 185 9.00 17.12 -16.84
CA CYS A 185 9.92 16.59 -15.84
C CYS A 185 9.74 15.07 -15.65
N HIS A 186 8.51 14.58 -15.55
CA HIS A 186 8.24 13.15 -15.46
C HIS A 186 8.72 12.38 -16.70
N ARG A 187 8.52 12.92 -17.91
CA ARG A 187 9.03 12.32 -19.15
C ARG A 187 10.56 12.24 -19.18
N HIS A 188 11.27 13.26 -18.66
CA HIS A 188 12.74 13.21 -18.54
C HIS A 188 13.19 12.06 -17.63
N LEU A 189 12.53 11.89 -16.48
CA LEU A 189 12.83 10.79 -15.55
C LEU A 189 12.51 9.41 -16.18
N GLU A 190 11.41 9.29 -16.89
CA GLU A 190 11.02 8.05 -17.58
C GLU A 190 12.00 7.69 -18.69
N THR A 191 12.41 8.66 -19.49
CA THR A 191 13.44 8.48 -20.52
C THR A 191 14.76 8.04 -19.90
N ALA A 192 15.21 8.71 -18.81
CA ALA A 192 16.41 8.34 -18.09
C ALA A 192 16.34 6.90 -17.57
N ARG A 193 15.21 6.55 -16.93
CA ARG A 193 14.97 5.21 -16.39
C ARG A 193 15.08 4.12 -17.46
N SER A 194 14.57 4.35 -18.67
CA SER A 194 14.59 3.36 -19.75
C SER A 194 16.02 2.92 -20.15
N HIS A 195 17.03 3.74 -19.86
CA HIS A 195 18.44 3.43 -20.16
C HIS A 195 19.09 2.53 -19.10
N TYR A 196 18.74 2.70 -17.82
CA TYR A 196 19.38 1.93 -16.75
C TYR A 196 18.49 0.85 -16.14
N TYR A 197 17.19 0.92 -16.37
CA TYR A 197 16.21 -0.04 -15.84
C TYR A 197 15.09 -0.29 -16.88
N PRO A 198 15.36 -1.03 -17.96
CA PRO A 198 14.41 -1.23 -19.06
C PRO A 198 13.35 -2.31 -18.79
N VAL A 199 13.11 -2.65 -17.51
CA VAL A 199 12.17 -3.69 -17.12
C VAL A 199 10.81 -3.08 -16.78
N ASP A 200 9.72 -3.72 -17.20
CA ASP A 200 8.39 -3.32 -16.81
C ASP A 200 8.14 -3.58 -15.32
N VAL A 201 7.60 -2.57 -14.64
CA VAL A 201 7.25 -2.65 -13.22
C VAL A 201 5.74 -2.49 -13.06
N TRP A 202 5.14 -3.50 -12.49
CA TRP A 202 3.72 -3.56 -12.16
C TRP A 202 3.53 -3.41 -10.67
N LEU A 203 2.72 -2.44 -10.27
CA LEU A 203 2.37 -2.19 -8.89
C LEU A 203 0.92 -2.61 -8.66
N LEU A 204 0.67 -3.36 -7.60
CA LEU A 204 -0.67 -3.72 -7.16
C LEU A 204 -0.98 -2.96 -5.87
N ASP A 205 -2.08 -2.25 -5.87
CA ASP A 205 -2.66 -1.63 -4.67
C ASP A 205 -3.78 -2.52 -4.15
N LEU A 206 -3.57 -3.19 -3.02
CA LEU A 206 -4.52 -4.09 -2.40
C LEU A 206 -5.24 -3.36 -1.25
N LEU A 207 -6.44 -2.88 -1.54
CA LEU A 207 -7.29 -2.18 -0.59
C LEU A 207 -8.11 -3.19 0.23
N LEU A 208 -7.78 -3.32 1.51
CA LEU A 208 -8.41 -4.26 2.43
C LEU A 208 -9.62 -3.61 3.11
N ILE A 209 -10.78 -4.24 3.02
CA ILE A 209 -11.98 -3.73 3.70
C ILE A 209 -12.20 -4.46 5.02
N ALA A 210 -12.41 -3.69 6.07
CA ALA A 210 -12.81 -4.16 7.40
C ALA A 210 -14.11 -3.46 7.85
N PRO A 211 -14.87 -4.00 8.81
CA PRO A 211 -16.09 -3.35 9.31
C PRO A 211 -15.86 -1.90 9.77
N SER A 212 -14.71 -1.63 10.39
CA SER A 212 -14.33 -0.29 10.87
C SER A 212 -13.90 0.68 9.79
N THR A 213 -13.72 0.25 8.54
CA THR A 213 -13.21 1.09 7.44
C THR A 213 -14.26 1.36 6.35
N MET A 214 -15.53 1.00 6.60
CA MET A 214 -16.66 1.26 5.69
C MET A 214 -17.31 2.64 5.93
N ASP A 215 -16.52 3.62 6.33
CA ASP A 215 -16.94 5.00 6.61
C ASP A 215 -16.44 5.98 5.53
N GLU A 216 -16.30 7.26 5.85
CA GLU A 216 -15.83 8.33 4.94
C GLU A 216 -14.44 8.05 4.34
N ARG A 217 -13.62 7.26 5.01
CA ARG A 217 -12.31 6.85 4.47
C ARG A 217 -12.46 6.01 3.21
N LEU A 218 -13.50 5.16 3.15
CA LEU A 218 -13.81 4.40 1.94
C LEU A 218 -14.28 5.33 0.81
N ASP A 219 -15.03 6.40 1.12
CA ASP A 219 -15.51 7.34 0.09
C ASP A 219 -14.35 7.97 -0.68
N HIS A 220 -13.27 8.34 0.00
CA HIS A 220 -12.05 8.85 -0.62
C HIS A 220 -11.41 7.83 -1.59
N GLU A 221 -11.37 6.55 -1.20
CA GLU A 221 -10.83 5.50 -2.05
C GLU A 221 -11.70 5.22 -3.29
N LEU A 222 -13.02 5.25 -3.12
CA LEU A 222 -13.97 5.06 -4.23
C LEU A 222 -13.87 6.20 -5.26
N ALA A 223 -13.46 7.39 -4.84
CA ALA A 223 -13.23 8.55 -5.72
C ALA A 223 -11.85 8.55 -6.40
N SER A 224 -10.90 7.76 -5.91
CA SER A 224 -9.51 7.72 -6.40
C SER A 224 -9.43 7.32 -7.88
N GLN A 225 -8.45 7.89 -8.60
CA GLN A 225 -8.15 7.55 -10.00
C GLN A 225 -7.09 6.45 -10.13
N SER A 226 -6.36 6.14 -9.05
CA SER A 226 -5.34 5.09 -9.07
C SER A 226 -6.00 3.70 -9.04
N PRO A 227 -5.65 2.78 -9.95
CA PRO A 227 -6.21 1.44 -9.97
C PRO A 227 -5.91 0.66 -8.69
N SER A 228 -6.92 -0.02 -8.12
CA SER A 228 -6.78 -0.82 -6.89
C SER A 228 -7.59 -2.11 -6.95
N GLY A 229 -7.08 -3.18 -6.34
CA GLY A 229 -7.82 -4.40 -6.07
C GLY A 229 -8.49 -4.35 -4.70
N LEU A 230 -9.81 -4.32 -4.63
CA LEU A 230 -10.56 -4.25 -3.39
C LEU A 230 -10.83 -5.64 -2.83
N ILE A 231 -10.18 -5.99 -1.71
CA ILE A 231 -10.31 -7.27 -1.03
C ILE A 231 -11.36 -7.18 0.08
N ALA A 232 -12.47 -7.91 -0.11
CA ALA A 232 -13.54 -7.99 0.89
C ALA A 232 -14.24 -9.35 0.88
N SER A 233 -14.72 -9.76 2.04
CA SER A 233 -15.64 -10.91 2.16
C SER A 233 -17.03 -10.55 1.64
N GLY A 234 -17.79 -11.57 1.22
CA GLY A 234 -19.18 -11.40 0.78
C GLY A 234 -20.07 -10.80 1.86
N GLU A 235 -19.84 -11.15 3.13
CA GLU A 235 -20.56 -10.60 4.27
C GLU A 235 -20.39 -9.09 4.40
N LEU A 236 -19.15 -8.59 4.27
CA LEU A 236 -18.89 -7.15 4.32
C LEU A 236 -19.54 -6.40 3.16
N ILE A 237 -19.53 -6.99 1.97
CA ILE A 237 -20.17 -6.40 0.80
C ILE A 237 -21.71 -6.40 0.94
N ASP A 238 -22.28 -7.46 1.47
CA ASP A 238 -23.71 -7.52 1.78
C ASP A 238 -24.10 -6.47 2.84
N GLN A 239 -23.30 -6.37 3.91
CA GLN A 239 -23.47 -5.35 4.93
C GLN A 239 -23.38 -3.94 4.33
N LEU A 240 -22.39 -3.67 3.48
CA LEU A 240 -22.24 -2.37 2.80
C LEU A 240 -23.49 -2.04 1.97
N THR A 241 -23.98 -3.01 1.21
CA THR A 241 -25.15 -2.84 0.34
C THR A 241 -26.41 -2.50 1.14
N VAL A 242 -26.60 -3.15 2.30
CA VAL A 242 -27.78 -2.95 3.15
C VAL A 242 -27.68 -1.67 3.99
N THR A 243 -26.52 -1.39 4.58
CA THR A 243 -26.38 -0.29 5.55
C THR A 243 -25.94 1.02 4.94
N ARG A 244 -25.27 1.00 3.77
CA ARG A 244 -24.69 2.16 3.07
C ARG A 244 -24.92 2.08 1.56
N PRO A 245 -26.16 2.14 1.05
CA PRO A 245 -26.47 1.95 -0.36
C PRO A 245 -25.76 2.96 -1.28
N ASP A 246 -25.54 4.21 -0.81
CA ASP A 246 -24.82 5.21 -1.57
C ASP A 246 -23.37 4.79 -1.85
N ARG A 247 -22.67 4.24 -0.83
CA ARG A 247 -21.31 3.69 -0.99
C ARG A 247 -21.28 2.44 -1.87
N ALA A 248 -22.31 1.60 -1.78
CA ALA A 248 -22.44 0.45 -2.67
C ALA A 248 -22.60 0.88 -4.14
N ASN A 249 -23.34 1.95 -4.41
CA ASN A 249 -23.47 2.54 -5.74
C ASN A 249 -22.13 3.15 -6.20
N ALA A 250 -21.44 3.92 -5.35
CA ALA A 250 -20.11 4.46 -5.67
C ALA A 250 -19.08 3.34 -5.95
N LEU A 251 -19.12 2.22 -5.20
CA LEU A 251 -18.31 1.04 -5.48
C LEU A 251 -18.62 0.46 -6.86
N LYS A 252 -19.90 0.31 -7.20
CA LYS A 252 -20.32 -0.17 -8.51
C LYS A 252 -19.83 0.72 -9.64
N GLU A 253 -19.90 2.04 -9.47
CA GLU A 253 -19.40 3.02 -10.45
C GLU A 253 -17.87 2.95 -10.58
N ALA A 254 -17.14 2.85 -9.46
CA ALA A 254 -15.68 2.74 -9.48
C ALA A 254 -15.21 1.46 -10.20
N VAL A 255 -15.92 0.34 -9.98
CA VAL A 255 -15.64 -0.94 -10.68
C VAL A 255 -16.00 -0.83 -12.17
N ALA A 256 -17.16 -0.26 -12.51
CA ALA A 256 -17.56 -0.07 -13.90
C ALA A 256 -16.61 0.87 -14.67
N ALA A 257 -16.03 1.84 -14.01
CA ALA A 257 -15.01 2.74 -14.56
C ALA A 257 -13.61 2.11 -14.67
N GLY A 258 -13.41 0.86 -14.22
CA GLY A 258 -12.11 0.19 -14.23
C GLY A 258 -11.08 0.80 -13.26
N ARG A 259 -11.52 1.52 -12.23
CA ARG A 259 -10.66 2.08 -11.19
C ARG A 259 -10.48 1.12 -10.02
N LEU A 260 -11.48 0.29 -9.75
CA LEU A 260 -11.42 -0.76 -8.75
C LEU A 260 -11.74 -2.12 -9.37
N GLU A 261 -11.13 -3.17 -8.86
CA GLU A 261 -11.45 -4.55 -9.18
C GLU A 261 -11.88 -5.30 -7.91
N ALA A 262 -12.98 -6.04 -8.00
CA ALA A 262 -13.45 -6.89 -6.91
C ALA A 262 -12.53 -8.11 -6.77
N VAL A 263 -11.93 -8.27 -5.61
CA VAL A 263 -11.09 -9.41 -5.24
C VAL A 263 -11.74 -10.11 -4.03
N GLY A 264 -12.11 -11.38 -4.21
CA GLY A 264 -12.82 -12.07 -3.15
C GLY A 264 -13.54 -13.32 -3.62
N GLY A 265 -14.68 -13.63 -2.97
CA GLY A 265 -15.54 -14.74 -3.39
C GLY A 265 -16.13 -15.53 -2.25
N LEU A 266 -15.42 -15.76 -1.15
CA LEU A 266 -15.96 -16.41 0.04
C LEU A 266 -16.86 -15.46 0.83
N TRP A 267 -17.79 -16.05 1.58
CA TRP A 267 -18.74 -15.28 2.40
C TRP A 267 -18.04 -14.56 3.56
N ASP A 268 -17.16 -15.26 4.27
CA ASP A 268 -16.45 -14.75 5.45
C ASP A 268 -14.98 -15.20 5.48
N ASP A 269 -14.22 -14.73 6.47
CA ASP A 269 -12.81 -15.09 6.68
C ASP A 269 -12.64 -16.33 7.60
N THR A 270 -13.65 -17.18 7.76
CA THR A 270 -13.54 -18.44 8.53
C THR A 270 -12.45 -19.34 7.96
N PRO A 271 -11.60 -19.98 8.80
CA PRO A 271 -10.51 -20.84 8.32
C PRO A 271 -10.97 -21.93 7.36
N VAL A 272 -10.47 -21.89 6.13
CA VAL A 272 -10.92 -22.81 5.04
C VAL A 272 -10.45 -24.24 5.30
N ALA A 273 -9.23 -24.42 5.85
CA ALA A 273 -8.67 -25.75 6.11
C ALA A 273 -9.53 -26.60 7.08
N SER A 274 -10.36 -25.95 7.89
CA SER A 274 -11.25 -26.61 8.85
C SER A 274 -12.66 -26.87 8.34
N GLN A 275 -12.97 -26.49 7.09
CA GLN A 275 -14.31 -26.61 6.51
C GLN A 275 -14.43 -27.83 5.59
N SER A 276 -15.64 -28.38 5.47
CA SER A 276 -15.93 -29.37 4.45
C SER A 276 -16.00 -28.73 3.06
N PRO A 277 -15.77 -29.49 1.99
CA PRO A 277 -15.91 -28.99 0.62
C PRO A 277 -17.28 -28.34 0.34
N GLU A 278 -18.35 -28.90 0.88
CA GLU A 278 -19.71 -28.38 0.73
C GLU A 278 -19.89 -27.04 1.42
N THR A 279 -19.31 -26.88 2.61
CA THR A 279 -19.32 -25.60 3.35
C THR A 279 -18.56 -24.52 2.58
N ILE A 280 -17.40 -24.88 2.00
CA ILE A 280 -16.61 -23.95 1.18
C ILE A 280 -17.39 -23.54 -0.07
N LEU A 281 -18.03 -24.49 -0.77
CA LEU A 281 -18.86 -24.20 -1.95
C LEU A 281 -20.03 -23.28 -1.62
N GLU A 282 -20.73 -23.55 -0.50
CA GLU A 282 -21.81 -22.67 -0.05
C GLU A 282 -21.31 -21.28 0.32
N SER A 283 -20.14 -21.16 0.96
CA SER A 283 -19.50 -19.89 1.22
C SER A 283 -19.18 -19.11 -0.07
N PHE A 284 -18.67 -19.80 -1.11
CA PHE A 284 -18.48 -19.21 -2.44
C PHE A 284 -19.80 -18.77 -3.08
N ARG A 285 -20.83 -19.59 -3.02
CA ARG A 285 -22.15 -19.25 -3.59
C ARG A 285 -22.68 -17.96 -2.96
N ARG A 286 -22.72 -17.90 -1.63
CA ARG A 286 -23.20 -16.73 -0.89
C ARG A 286 -22.35 -15.49 -1.14
N GLY A 287 -21.03 -15.62 -1.07
CA GLY A 287 -20.11 -14.51 -1.27
C GLY A 287 -20.20 -13.95 -2.69
N ARG A 288 -20.21 -14.80 -3.71
CA ARG A 288 -20.36 -14.38 -5.12
C ARG A 288 -21.73 -13.73 -5.39
N ASP A 289 -22.79 -14.21 -4.73
CA ASP A 289 -24.11 -13.61 -4.86
C ASP A 289 -24.18 -12.22 -4.20
N ALA A 290 -23.50 -12.01 -3.07
CA ALA A 290 -23.39 -10.70 -2.45
C ALA A 290 -22.68 -9.71 -3.40
N TRP A 291 -21.56 -10.08 -3.97
CA TRP A 291 -20.86 -9.27 -4.96
C TRP A 291 -21.72 -8.97 -6.19
N ARG A 292 -22.42 -9.98 -6.72
CA ARG A 292 -23.32 -9.79 -7.88
C ARG A 292 -24.44 -8.80 -7.59
N ARG A 293 -24.98 -8.80 -6.38
CA ARG A 293 -25.98 -7.80 -5.96
C ARG A 293 -25.38 -6.40 -5.89
N ALA A 294 -24.16 -6.27 -5.37
CA ALA A 294 -23.52 -4.99 -5.16
C ALA A 294 -23.05 -4.33 -6.47
N ILE A 295 -22.34 -5.07 -7.33
CA ILE A 295 -21.66 -4.52 -8.51
C ILE A 295 -22.14 -5.07 -9.85
N GLY A 296 -23.07 -6.02 -9.85
CA GLY A 296 -23.65 -6.62 -11.07
C GLY A 296 -22.96 -7.89 -11.57
N HIS A 297 -21.78 -8.24 -11.08
CA HIS A 297 -21.04 -9.47 -11.44
C HIS A 297 -20.30 -10.04 -10.22
N SER A 298 -19.87 -11.30 -10.34
CA SER A 298 -19.03 -11.94 -9.33
C SER A 298 -17.55 -11.62 -9.56
N PRO A 299 -16.70 -11.61 -8.52
CA PRO A 299 -15.26 -11.52 -8.68
C PRO A 299 -14.71 -12.65 -9.55
N THR A 300 -13.74 -12.33 -10.42
CA THR A 300 -12.97 -13.31 -11.19
C THR A 300 -11.54 -13.48 -10.65
N ILE A 301 -11.14 -12.62 -9.72
CA ILE A 301 -9.90 -12.75 -8.96
C ILE A 301 -10.23 -13.14 -7.53
N PHE A 302 -9.68 -14.27 -7.11
CA PHE A 302 -9.80 -14.73 -5.73
C PHE A 302 -8.80 -14.01 -4.84
N GLY A 303 -9.23 -13.63 -3.67
CA GLY A 303 -8.40 -13.12 -2.60
C GLY A 303 -9.19 -13.07 -1.32
N ARG A 304 -8.49 -13.07 -0.19
CA ARG A 304 -9.10 -12.97 1.12
C ARG A 304 -8.16 -12.31 2.11
N ARG A 305 -8.72 -11.71 3.11
CA ARG A 305 -7.99 -11.01 4.14
C ARG A 305 -7.33 -11.96 5.14
N GLY A 306 -7.97 -13.08 5.44
CA GLY A 306 -7.51 -14.02 6.44
C GLY A 306 -8.15 -15.40 6.31
N GLY A 307 -7.98 -16.24 7.33
CA GLY A 307 -8.61 -17.56 7.42
C GLY A 307 -7.88 -18.67 6.67
N GLY A 308 -6.60 -18.50 6.36
CA GLY A 308 -5.74 -19.54 5.78
C GLY A 308 -6.14 -19.99 4.38
N GLY A 309 -5.48 -21.02 3.90
CA GLY A 309 -5.67 -21.66 2.60
C GLY A 309 -6.16 -23.12 2.74
N SER A 310 -6.37 -23.77 1.60
CA SER A 310 -6.70 -25.20 1.51
C SER A 310 -6.22 -25.76 0.18
N ALA A 311 -5.76 -27.01 0.18
CA ALA A 311 -5.38 -27.74 -1.02
C ALA A 311 -6.55 -27.94 -2.02
N LEU A 312 -7.78 -27.72 -1.61
CA LEU A 312 -8.96 -27.80 -2.48
C LEU A 312 -9.22 -26.52 -3.28
N LEU A 313 -8.67 -25.39 -2.83
CA LEU A 313 -8.96 -24.09 -3.45
C LEU A 313 -8.63 -24.02 -4.95
N PRO A 314 -7.47 -24.51 -5.45
CA PRO A 314 -7.18 -24.45 -6.89
C PRO A 314 -8.25 -25.13 -7.74
N GLN A 315 -8.71 -26.33 -7.32
CA GLN A 315 -9.77 -27.06 -8.01
C GLN A 315 -11.09 -26.31 -7.98
N LEU A 316 -11.47 -25.76 -6.82
CA LEU A 316 -12.73 -25.02 -6.67
C LEU A 316 -12.70 -23.72 -7.46
N LEU A 317 -11.61 -22.95 -7.39
CA LEU A 317 -11.46 -21.68 -8.11
C LEU A 317 -11.53 -21.91 -9.63
N SER A 318 -10.79 -22.91 -10.14
CA SER A 318 -10.83 -23.28 -11.55
C SER A 318 -12.25 -23.70 -11.99
N SER A 319 -12.93 -24.53 -11.18
CA SER A 319 -14.30 -24.99 -11.48
C SER A 319 -15.35 -23.87 -11.39
N LEU A 320 -15.12 -22.86 -10.57
CA LEU A 320 -16.00 -21.70 -10.43
C LEU A 320 -15.71 -20.58 -11.44
N GLY A 321 -14.71 -20.77 -12.33
CA GLY A 321 -14.36 -19.82 -13.39
C GLY A 321 -13.63 -18.58 -12.88
N TYR A 322 -12.72 -18.74 -11.92
CA TYR A 322 -11.78 -17.69 -11.55
C TYR A 322 -10.62 -17.62 -12.55
N ASP A 323 -10.20 -16.41 -12.88
CA ASP A 323 -9.08 -16.15 -13.77
C ASP A 323 -7.75 -16.18 -13.04
N GLY A 324 -7.76 -15.87 -11.73
CA GLY A 324 -6.55 -15.84 -10.92
C GLY A 324 -6.80 -15.66 -9.43
N ALA A 325 -5.70 -15.63 -8.67
CA ALA A 325 -5.74 -15.48 -7.21
C ALA A 325 -4.65 -14.52 -6.69
N ILE A 326 -4.95 -13.86 -5.59
CA ILE A 326 -3.97 -13.19 -4.73
C ILE A 326 -3.58 -14.18 -3.64
N TRP A 327 -2.33 -14.64 -3.67
CA TRP A 327 -1.75 -15.59 -2.73
C TRP A 327 -1.15 -14.85 -1.53
N ASN A 328 -2.00 -14.21 -0.72
CA ASN A 328 -1.55 -13.52 0.48
C ASN A 328 -2.66 -13.51 1.53
N LEU A 329 -2.26 -13.56 2.80
CA LEU A 329 -3.14 -13.40 3.95
C LEU A 329 -2.59 -12.30 4.83
N PHE A 330 -3.48 -11.44 5.31
CA PHE A 330 -3.13 -10.19 6.01
C PHE A 330 -3.42 -10.26 7.51
N ASP A 331 -3.89 -11.41 7.99
CA ASP A 331 -4.21 -11.69 9.40
C ASP A 331 -3.13 -12.49 10.13
N GLY A 332 -1.98 -12.74 9.45
CA GLY A 332 -0.91 -13.58 9.99
C GLY A 332 -1.19 -15.08 9.96
N SER A 333 -2.30 -15.53 9.36
CA SER A 333 -2.56 -16.96 9.15
C SER A 333 -1.43 -17.59 8.35
N PRO A 334 -0.99 -18.82 8.72
CA PRO A 334 0.09 -19.48 8.02
C PRO A 334 -0.30 -19.80 6.59
N LEU A 335 0.59 -19.48 5.66
CA LEU A 335 0.50 -19.82 4.25
C LEU A 335 1.88 -20.25 3.77
N PRO A 336 2.00 -21.37 2.99
CA PRO A 336 3.30 -21.79 2.47
C PRO A 336 3.93 -20.71 1.59
N ASP A 337 5.25 -20.43 1.79
CA ASP A 337 5.98 -19.51 0.95
C ASP A 337 6.26 -20.16 -0.42
N PRO A 338 5.76 -19.58 -1.52
CA PRO A 338 5.99 -20.14 -2.85
C PRO A 338 7.39 -19.82 -3.43
N GLY A 339 8.15 -18.92 -2.82
CA GLY A 339 9.46 -18.49 -3.29
C GLY A 339 9.47 -17.76 -4.64
N ALA A 340 8.31 -17.38 -5.17
CA ALA A 340 8.15 -16.70 -6.47
C ALA A 340 7.05 -15.67 -6.43
N SER A 341 7.14 -14.65 -7.29
CA SER A 341 6.14 -13.57 -7.37
C SER A 341 4.84 -13.99 -8.05
N ARG A 342 4.93 -14.91 -8.99
CA ARG A 342 3.80 -15.48 -9.72
C ARG A 342 3.96 -16.99 -9.82
N ILE A 343 2.92 -17.72 -9.47
CA ILE A 343 2.92 -19.18 -9.45
C ILE A 343 1.70 -19.72 -10.20
N ARG A 344 1.83 -20.91 -10.72
CA ARG A 344 0.72 -21.77 -11.07
C ARG A 344 0.44 -22.65 -9.86
N TRP A 345 -0.61 -22.34 -9.14
CA TRP A 345 -1.01 -23.02 -7.92
C TRP A 345 -1.86 -24.25 -8.23
N THR A 346 -1.38 -25.41 -7.77
CA THR A 346 -2.08 -26.68 -7.82
C THR A 346 -2.29 -27.22 -6.40
N GLY A 347 -3.15 -28.21 -6.25
CA GLY A 347 -3.46 -28.84 -4.98
C GLY A 347 -4.18 -30.16 -5.19
N THR A 348 -5.02 -30.55 -4.25
CA THR A 348 -5.81 -31.78 -4.39
C THR A 348 -6.77 -31.68 -5.58
N GLY A 349 -6.62 -32.59 -6.55
CA GLY A 349 -7.41 -32.61 -7.79
C GLY A 349 -6.63 -32.19 -9.01
N SER A 350 -7.31 -31.95 -10.13
CA SER A 350 -6.70 -31.59 -11.41
C SER A 350 -6.73 -30.08 -11.72
N GLY A 351 -7.34 -29.29 -10.84
CA GLY A 351 -7.47 -27.85 -11.04
C GLY A 351 -6.16 -27.10 -10.73
N ALA A 352 -5.90 -26.09 -11.55
CA ALA A 352 -4.78 -25.17 -11.35
C ALA A 352 -5.27 -23.74 -11.55
N ILE A 353 -4.65 -22.78 -10.85
CA ILE A 353 -4.95 -21.35 -10.97
C ILE A 353 -3.65 -20.54 -10.96
N GLU A 354 -3.58 -19.49 -11.77
CA GLU A 354 -2.50 -18.51 -11.70
C GLU A 354 -2.66 -17.67 -10.44
N ALA A 355 -1.57 -17.47 -9.69
CA ALA A 355 -1.63 -16.69 -8.46
C ALA A 355 -0.46 -15.69 -8.37
N ILE A 356 -0.78 -14.48 -7.90
CA ILE A 356 0.19 -13.47 -7.54
C ILE A 356 0.60 -13.73 -6.09
N ALA A 357 1.85 -14.14 -5.89
CA ALA A 357 2.34 -14.71 -4.64
C ALA A 357 3.33 -13.82 -3.88
N LYS A 358 3.64 -12.65 -4.42
CA LYS A 358 4.55 -11.69 -3.77
C LYS A 358 3.96 -11.19 -2.45
N ALA A 359 4.73 -11.29 -1.38
CA ALA A 359 4.32 -10.70 -0.10
C ALA A 359 4.09 -9.19 -0.24
N PRO A 360 2.96 -8.67 0.22
CA PRO A 360 2.65 -7.26 0.08
C PRO A 360 3.51 -6.39 0.99
N LEU A 361 3.78 -5.19 0.53
CA LEU A 361 4.45 -4.12 1.25
C LEU A 361 3.41 -3.31 2.03
N ASP A 362 3.78 -2.87 3.23
CA ASP A 362 2.90 -1.99 4.02
C ASP A 362 2.92 -0.57 3.46
N ALA A 363 1.78 -0.10 2.95
CA ALA A 363 1.65 1.25 2.41
C ALA A 363 1.64 2.35 3.48
N ARG A 364 1.57 1.99 4.77
CA ARG A 364 1.63 2.93 5.90
C ARG A 364 3.05 3.30 6.29
N ASP A 365 4.02 2.45 5.94
CA ASP A 365 5.40 2.58 6.38
C ASP A 365 6.25 3.38 5.39
N ALA A 366 6.82 4.47 5.84
CA ALA A 366 7.76 5.30 5.08
C ALA A 366 8.97 4.50 4.57
N ALA A 367 9.46 3.54 5.37
CA ALA A 367 10.56 2.66 5.01
C ALA A 367 10.23 1.79 3.79
N THR A 368 8.97 1.47 3.56
CA THR A 368 8.51 0.76 2.35
C THR A 368 8.84 1.55 1.09
N ILE A 369 8.59 2.85 1.11
CA ILE A 369 8.84 3.74 -0.04
C ILE A 369 10.33 4.03 -0.17
N LEU A 370 11.01 4.29 0.94
CA LEU A 370 12.46 4.53 0.95
C LEU A 370 13.24 3.32 0.40
N GLY A 371 12.83 2.09 0.74
CA GLY A 371 13.43 0.85 0.28
C GLY A 371 13.01 0.39 -1.13
N LEU A 372 12.16 1.15 -1.83
CA LEU A 372 11.64 0.75 -3.16
C LEU A 372 12.75 0.56 -4.22
N PRO A 373 13.77 1.43 -4.32
CA PRO A 373 14.87 1.25 -5.29
C PRO A 373 15.65 -0.05 -5.09
N GLU A 374 15.85 -0.47 -3.83
CA GLU A 374 16.51 -1.73 -3.53
C GLU A 374 15.67 -2.94 -3.96
N LYS A 375 14.36 -2.90 -3.67
CA LYS A 375 13.42 -3.97 -4.07
C LYS A 375 13.33 -4.10 -5.58
N LEU A 376 13.27 -2.98 -6.30
CA LEU A 376 13.27 -2.95 -7.76
C LEU A 376 14.59 -3.51 -8.32
N GLY A 377 15.72 -3.04 -7.81
CA GLY A 377 17.04 -3.51 -8.26
C GLY A 377 17.23 -5.01 -8.03
N ASN A 378 16.82 -5.54 -6.89
CA ASN A 378 16.93 -6.97 -6.58
C ASN A 378 15.98 -7.85 -7.42
N ALA A 379 14.83 -7.34 -7.81
CA ALA A 379 13.85 -8.09 -8.59
C ALA A 379 14.23 -8.18 -10.08
N MET A 380 15.04 -7.26 -10.60
CA MET A 380 15.43 -7.23 -12.02
C MET A 380 16.22 -8.47 -12.44
N ASP A 381 17.02 -9.07 -11.55
CA ASP A 381 17.87 -10.21 -11.86
C ASP A 381 17.09 -11.54 -11.99
N HIS A 382 15.82 -11.57 -11.59
CA HIS A 382 15.04 -12.80 -11.44
C HIS A 382 13.78 -12.86 -12.28
N GLU A 383 13.27 -11.74 -12.80
CA GLU A 383 11.93 -11.68 -13.42
C GLU A 383 11.92 -10.83 -14.70
N HIS A 384 11.18 -11.29 -15.70
CA HIS A 384 10.95 -10.53 -16.96
C HIS A 384 10.07 -9.30 -16.75
N ALA A 385 9.20 -9.34 -15.74
CA ALA A 385 8.40 -8.20 -15.30
C ALA A 385 8.41 -8.19 -13.77
N VAL A 386 8.69 -7.04 -13.17
CA VAL A 386 8.71 -6.89 -11.71
C VAL A 386 7.31 -6.61 -11.21
N VAL A 387 6.86 -7.38 -10.22
CA VAL A 387 5.58 -7.19 -9.54
C VAL A 387 5.82 -6.84 -8.09
N LEU A 388 5.28 -5.71 -7.65
CA LEU A 388 5.25 -5.30 -6.24
C LEU A 388 3.80 -5.08 -5.81
N SER A 389 3.41 -5.70 -4.71
CA SER A 389 2.09 -5.54 -4.11
C SER A 389 2.18 -4.67 -2.87
N PHE A 390 1.27 -3.73 -2.72
CA PHE A 390 1.08 -2.93 -1.52
C PHE A 390 -0.24 -3.29 -0.87
N ALA A 391 -0.28 -3.33 0.46
CA ALA A 391 -1.51 -3.58 1.21
C ALA A 391 -1.81 -2.42 2.14
N ARG A 392 -3.08 -2.06 2.22
CA ARG A 392 -3.56 -0.97 3.07
C ARG A 392 -5.03 -1.10 3.42
N TYR A 393 -5.43 -0.43 4.47
CA TYR A 393 -6.85 -0.15 4.75
C TYR A 393 -7.21 1.27 4.32
N PRO A 394 -8.47 1.58 4.04
CA PRO A 394 -8.91 2.94 3.75
C PRO A 394 -8.44 3.95 4.81
N GLY A 395 -7.82 5.03 4.36
CA GLY A 395 -7.35 6.12 5.22
C GLY A 395 -6.14 5.77 6.12
N THR A 396 -5.37 4.74 5.78
CA THR A 396 -4.19 4.33 6.57
C THR A 396 -2.88 4.35 5.78
N THR A 397 -2.78 5.19 4.78
CA THR A 397 -1.57 5.32 3.96
C THR A 397 -0.59 6.32 4.55
N SER A 398 0.70 6.17 4.22
CA SER A 398 1.69 7.21 4.44
C SER A 398 1.58 8.30 3.36
N PRO A 399 1.98 9.56 3.64
CA PRO A 399 2.00 10.61 2.63
C PRO A 399 2.85 10.25 1.40
N TRP A 400 3.93 9.52 1.60
CA TRP A 400 4.82 9.09 0.52
C TRP A 400 4.22 8.01 -0.37
N TYR A 401 3.35 7.15 0.18
CA TYR A 401 2.59 6.22 -0.64
C TYR A 401 1.56 6.96 -1.54
N GLU A 402 0.88 7.97 -1.00
CA GLU A 402 -0.02 8.79 -1.82
C GLU A 402 0.75 9.54 -2.92
N ARG A 403 1.96 10.01 -2.64
CA ARG A 403 2.85 10.60 -3.65
C ARG A 403 3.30 9.57 -4.69
N LEU A 404 3.58 8.31 -4.29
CA LEU A 404 3.83 7.23 -5.26
C LEU A 404 2.64 7.02 -6.19
N ARG A 405 1.41 7.05 -5.68
CA ARG A 405 0.20 6.98 -6.52
C ARG A 405 0.13 8.14 -7.51
N ARG A 406 0.43 9.37 -7.09
CA ARG A 406 0.51 10.55 -7.98
C ARG A 406 1.59 10.41 -9.06
N ILE A 407 2.78 9.94 -8.70
CA ILE A 407 3.88 9.67 -9.65
C ILE A 407 3.41 8.73 -10.78
N THR A 408 2.74 7.65 -10.42
CA THR A 408 2.29 6.63 -11.39
C THR A 408 1.13 7.08 -12.28
N LEU A 409 0.38 8.09 -11.88
CA LEU A 409 -0.64 8.71 -12.73
C LEU A 409 -0.03 9.63 -13.81
N ARG A 410 1.17 10.19 -13.57
CA ARG A 410 1.87 11.07 -14.52
C ARG A 410 2.86 10.34 -15.43
N GLY A 411 3.40 9.20 -15.01
CA GLY A 411 4.40 8.46 -15.78
C GLY A 411 4.80 7.14 -15.16
N ARG A 412 5.70 6.41 -15.83
CA ARG A 412 6.15 5.07 -15.45
C ARG A 412 7.52 5.05 -14.78
N VAL A 413 7.95 6.15 -14.18
CA VAL A 413 9.28 6.29 -13.57
C VAL A 413 9.57 5.17 -12.57
N LEU A 414 8.59 4.84 -11.73
CA LEU A 414 8.69 3.80 -10.70
C LEU A 414 7.79 2.59 -10.98
N GLY A 415 7.19 2.53 -12.17
CA GLY A 415 6.21 1.53 -12.55
C GLY A 415 4.80 2.09 -12.73
N SER A 416 3.81 1.22 -12.86
CA SER A 416 2.41 1.59 -13.03
C SER A 416 1.52 0.76 -12.13
N PHE A 417 0.57 1.38 -11.43
CA PHE A 417 -0.49 0.63 -10.77
C PHE A 417 -1.40 -0.03 -11.81
N ALA A 418 -1.79 -1.26 -11.54
CA ALA A 418 -2.66 -2.04 -12.39
C ALA A 418 -3.67 -2.82 -11.56
N LEU A 419 -4.80 -3.13 -12.20
CA LEU A 419 -5.76 -4.09 -11.64
C LEU A 419 -5.16 -5.51 -11.68
N PRO A 420 -5.45 -6.37 -10.70
CA PRO A 420 -4.96 -7.76 -10.65
C PRO A 420 -5.22 -8.57 -11.94
N SER A 421 -6.41 -8.48 -12.51
CA SER A 421 -6.74 -9.16 -13.77
C SER A 421 -5.90 -8.66 -14.96
N LYS A 422 -5.67 -7.35 -15.03
CA LYS A 422 -4.84 -6.75 -16.07
C LYS A 422 -3.40 -7.24 -15.96
N LEU A 423 -2.83 -7.26 -14.75
CA LEU A 423 -1.50 -7.79 -14.52
C LEU A 423 -1.40 -9.26 -14.97
N LEU A 424 -2.37 -10.10 -14.60
CA LEU A 424 -2.37 -11.51 -14.98
C LEU A 424 -2.48 -11.72 -16.51
N SER A 425 -3.22 -10.86 -17.20
CA SER A 425 -3.41 -10.98 -18.66
C SER A 425 -2.26 -10.38 -19.48
N GLU A 426 -1.61 -9.33 -19.01
CA GLU A 426 -0.58 -8.61 -19.77
C GLU A 426 0.85 -9.08 -19.47
N THR A 427 1.06 -9.88 -18.41
CA THR A 427 2.36 -10.47 -18.10
C THR A 427 2.43 -11.94 -18.49
N SER A 428 3.66 -12.46 -18.68
CA SER A 428 3.87 -13.88 -19.00
C SER A 428 3.28 -14.79 -17.93
N SER A 429 2.75 -15.95 -18.34
CA SER A 429 2.26 -16.98 -17.40
C SER A 429 3.35 -17.42 -16.42
N ALA A 430 2.93 -17.93 -15.27
CA ALA A 430 3.86 -18.41 -14.26
C ALA A 430 4.79 -19.51 -14.81
N SER A 431 6.08 -19.33 -14.60
CA SER A 431 7.10 -20.33 -14.95
C SER A 431 7.20 -21.46 -13.93
N ILE A 432 6.71 -21.23 -12.71
CA ILE A 432 6.81 -22.14 -11.56
C ILE A 432 5.42 -22.69 -11.24
N THR A 433 5.31 -24.02 -11.24
CA THR A 433 4.13 -24.72 -10.70
C THR A 433 4.43 -25.16 -9.28
N VAL A 434 3.56 -24.82 -8.36
CA VAL A 434 3.68 -25.22 -6.95
C VAL A 434 2.46 -26.05 -6.57
N ASP A 435 2.72 -27.27 -6.08
CA ASP A 435 1.73 -28.20 -5.63
C ASP A 435 1.65 -28.21 -4.09
N TYR A 436 0.55 -27.77 -3.55
CA TYR A 436 0.33 -27.73 -2.10
C TYR A 436 -0.73 -28.77 -1.69
N GLY A 437 -0.25 -29.83 -1.06
CA GLY A 437 -1.11 -30.85 -0.44
C GLY A 437 -1.77 -30.37 0.85
N PRO A 438 -2.67 -31.19 1.44
CA PRO A 438 -3.38 -30.85 2.68
C PRO A 438 -2.46 -30.50 3.85
N ASP A 439 -1.29 -31.13 3.91
CA ASP A 439 -0.31 -30.96 4.99
C ASP A 439 0.38 -29.59 4.93
N SER A 440 0.41 -28.95 3.77
CA SER A 440 1.02 -27.62 3.58
C SER A 440 0.23 -26.50 4.28
N PHE A 441 -1.05 -26.73 4.60
CA PHE A 441 -1.93 -25.76 5.23
C PHE A 441 -2.20 -26.06 6.71
N ARG A 442 -1.41 -26.94 7.32
CA ARG A 442 -1.57 -27.23 8.75
C ARG A 442 -1.16 -26.02 9.56
N PRO A 443 -1.97 -25.62 10.57
CA PRO A 443 -1.54 -24.62 11.52
C PRO A 443 -0.28 -25.12 12.27
N PRO A 444 0.60 -24.22 12.70
CA PRO A 444 1.71 -24.59 13.56
C PRO A 444 1.14 -25.28 14.83
N LEU A 445 1.92 -26.23 15.36
CA LEU A 445 1.54 -26.85 16.64
C LEU A 445 1.39 -25.74 17.68
N PRO A 446 0.31 -25.76 18.49
CA PRO A 446 0.14 -24.79 19.57
C PRO A 446 1.36 -24.90 20.50
N GLU A 447 1.97 -23.76 20.81
CA GLU A 447 2.97 -23.72 21.88
C GLU A 447 2.32 -24.25 23.17
N ALA A 448 3.06 -24.96 23.98
CA ALA A 448 2.58 -25.64 25.20
C ALA A 448 1.94 -24.69 26.26
N THR A 449 1.84 -23.41 25.96
CA THR A 449 1.24 -22.34 26.76
C THR A 449 -0.13 -21.86 26.27
N ALA A 450 -0.66 -22.43 25.18
CA ALA A 450 -2.01 -22.07 24.72
C ALA A 450 -3.03 -22.50 25.78
N SER A 451 -3.56 -21.52 26.48
CA SER A 451 -4.63 -21.69 27.47
C SER A 451 -5.85 -22.35 26.81
N GLY A 452 -6.53 -23.22 27.54
CA GLY A 452 -7.54 -24.19 27.10
C GLY A 452 -8.76 -23.74 26.28
N ASP A 453 -8.75 -22.56 25.68
CA ASP A 453 -9.83 -22.07 24.82
C ASP A 453 -9.82 -22.67 23.39
N GLU A 454 -8.67 -23.13 22.89
CA GLU A 454 -8.58 -23.77 21.57
C GLU A 454 -9.22 -25.16 21.51
N ALA A 455 -9.27 -25.86 22.65
CA ALA A 455 -9.99 -27.15 22.73
C ALA A 455 -11.50 -27.03 22.49
N LEU A 456 -12.05 -25.82 22.63
CA LEU A 456 -13.49 -25.55 22.46
C LEU A 456 -13.89 -25.24 21.00
N THR A 457 -12.94 -24.92 20.12
CA THR A 457 -13.24 -24.60 18.71
C THR A 457 -13.50 -25.84 17.86
N THR A 458 -12.84 -26.96 18.13
CA THR A 458 -12.97 -28.21 17.37
C THR A 458 -14.39 -28.82 17.43
N PRO A 459 -15.03 -28.92 18.61
CA PRO A 459 -16.42 -29.40 18.69
C PRO A 459 -17.41 -28.47 18.00
N ARG A 460 -17.25 -27.15 18.11
CA ARG A 460 -18.12 -26.16 17.42
C ARG A 460 -17.98 -26.24 15.90
N THR A 461 -16.77 -26.45 15.41
CA THR A 461 -16.51 -26.60 13.97
C THR A 461 -17.12 -27.89 13.44
N ALA A 462 -17.03 -28.99 14.18
CA ALA A 462 -17.68 -30.28 13.82
C ALA A 462 -19.22 -30.16 13.82
N ALA A 463 -19.82 -29.56 14.84
CA ALA A 463 -21.26 -29.31 14.89
C ALA A 463 -21.74 -28.40 13.75
N ARG A 464 -20.96 -27.37 13.39
CA ARG A 464 -21.28 -26.49 12.25
C ARG A 464 -21.20 -27.24 10.92
N ARG A 465 -20.21 -28.14 10.73
CA ARG A 465 -20.12 -29.00 9.54
C ARG A 465 -21.34 -29.91 9.42
N GLU A 466 -21.71 -30.57 10.51
CA GLU A 466 -22.86 -31.45 10.54
C GLU A 466 -24.16 -30.69 10.24
N ALA A 467 -24.35 -29.51 10.84
CA ALA A 467 -25.52 -28.66 10.57
C ALA A 467 -25.60 -28.22 9.10
N VAL A 468 -24.46 -27.84 8.49
CA VAL A 468 -24.42 -27.44 7.06
C VAL A 468 -24.67 -28.64 6.16
N SER A 469 -24.08 -29.81 6.46
CA SER A 469 -24.31 -31.03 5.68
C SER A 469 -25.78 -31.48 5.74
N LEU A 470 -26.41 -31.42 6.92
CA LEU A 470 -27.83 -31.71 7.10
C LEU A 470 -28.74 -30.72 6.37
N ALA A 471 -28.43 -29.42 6.43
CA ALA A 471 -29.17 -28.38 5.72
C ALA A 471 -29.11 -28.59 4.20
N THR A 472 -27.92 -28.88 3.66
CA THR A 472 -27.71 -29.15 2.23
C THR A 472 -28.40 -30.43 1.78
N ALA A 473 -28.34 -31.47 2.60
CA ALA A 473 -29.06 -32.74 2.32
C ALA A 473 -30.57 -32.54 2.30
N ARG A 474 -31.10 -31.77 3.24
CA ARG A 474 -32.54 -31.44 3.31
C ARG A 474 -32.98 -30.60 2.11
N GLU A 475 -32.22 -29.59 1.72
CA GLU A 475 -32.52 -28.78 0.54
C GLU A 475 -32.57 -29.62 -0.74
N ARG A 476 -31.58 -30.52 -0.95
CA ARG A 476 -31.58 -31.46 -2.08
C ARG A 476 -32.78 -32.43 -2.05
N PHE A 477 -33.19 -32.87 -0.87
CA PHE A 477 -34.33 -33.73 -0.70
C PHE A 477 -35.64 -33.00 -1.03
N ASP A 478 -35.79 -31.77 -0.54
CA ASP A 478 -36.94 -30.90 -0.82
C ASP A 478 -37.01 -30.51 -2.31
N GLU A 479 -35.88 -30.26 -2.97
CA GLU A 479 -35.78 -30.04 -4.43
C GLU A 479 -36.21 -31.29 -5.21
N ALA A 480 -35.77 -32.47 -4.77
CA ALA A 480 -36.13 -33.74 -5.42
C ALA A 480 -37.61 -34.06 -5.29
N ILE A 481 -38.27 -33.67 -4.19
CA ILE A 481 -39.69 -33.90 -3.95
C ILE A 481 -40.58 -32.85 -4.61
N SER A 482 -40.19 -31.58 -4.56
CA SER A 482 -41.05 -30.46 -4.97
C SER A 482 -40.81 -29.99 -6.41
N GLY A 483 -39.70 -30.37 -7.04
CA GLY A 483 -39.30 -29.87 -8.37
C GLY A 483 -39.11 -28.36 -8.46
N THR A 484 -39.05 -27.66 -7.32
CA THR A 484 -38.89 -26.22 -7.21
C THR A 484 -37.60 -25.88 -6.49
N THR A 485 -36.80 -24.97 -7.08
CA THR A 485 -35.56 -24.45 -6.50
C THR A 485 -35.89 -23.60 -5.26
N SER A 486 -35.84 -24.18 -4.08
CA SER A 486 -36.03 -23.46 -2.81
C SER A 486 -34.72 -22.84 -2.35
N ARG A 487 -34.47 -21.62 -2.78
CA ARG A 487 -33.20 -20.89 -2.54
C ARG A 487 -33.06 -20.21 -1.17
N GLN A 488 -34.04 -20.29 -0.28
CA GLN A 488 -34.08 -19.41 0.90
C GLN A 488 -33.87 -20.06 2.27
N GLN A 489 -33.97 -21.38 2.41
CA GLN A 489 -34.02 -22.00 3.75
C GLN A 489 -32.68 -22.49 4.33
N ALA A 490 -31.71 -22.88 3.51
CA ALA A 490 -30.41 -23.36 4.01
C ALA A 490 -29.59 -22.28 4.72
N THR A 491 -29.89 -21.01 4.45
CA THR A 491 -29.18 -19.86 4.99
C THR A 491 -29.53 -19.58 6.47
N LEU A 492 -30.72 -19.92 6.90
CA LEU A 492 -31.21 -19.59 8.25
C LEU A 492 -30.76 -20.57 9.33
N THR A 493 -30.49 -21.81 8.98
CA THR A 493 -30.11 -22.84 9.95
C THR A 493 -28.62 -22.88 10.26
N ALA A 494 -27.79 -22.36 9.36
CA ALA A 494 -26.33 -22.31 9.56
C ALA A 494 -25.87 -21.15 10.46
N THR A 495 -26.73 -20.19 10.74
CA THR A 495 -26.36 -18.93 11.44
C THR A 495 -26.71 -18.87 12.92
N SER A 496 -27.30 -19.88 13.54
CA SER A 496 -27.73 -19.79 14.93
C SER A 496 -27.42 -20.99 15.83
N PRO A 497 -26.23 -20.99 16.43
CA PRO A 497 -26.11 -21.46 17.81
C PRO A 497 -26.03 -20.35 18.88
N HIS A 498 -26.15 -19.07 18.50
CA HIS A 498 -25.96 -17.99 19.48
C HIS A 498 -27.21 -17.47 20.19
N ALA A 499 -28.39 -17.99 19.85
CA ALA A 499 -29.63 -17.48 20.45
C ALA A 499 -30.13 -18.28 21.67
N ALA A 500 -29.44 -19.36 22.10
CA ALA A 500 -29.93 -20.25 23.15
C ALA A 500 -29.35 -20.04 24.57
N ASP A 501 -28.33 -19.21 24.75
CA ASP A 501 -27.64 -19.06 26.07
C ASP A 501 -27.70 -17.65 26.68
N ALA A 502 -28.72 -16.89 26.40
CA ALA A 502 -29.01 -15.66 27.17
C ALA A 502 -30.05 -15.98 28.26
N GLN A 503 -29.69 -16.70 29.30
CA GLN A 503 -30.41 -16.62 30.58
C GLN A 503 -29.97 -15.39 31.36
N PRO A 504 -30.89 -14.62 31.97
CA PRO A 504 -30.58 -13.40 32.67
C PRO A 504 -29.87 -13.75 33.99
N ALA A 505 -28.67 -13.20 34.17
CA ALA A 505 -27.96 -13.24 35.43
C ALA A 505 -28.80 -12.56 36.52
N SER A 506 -29.22 -13.34 37.48
CA SER A 506 -29.88 -12.91 38.71
C SER A 506 -28.97 -12.00 39.50
N ARG A 507 -29.58 -10.95 40.02
CA ARG A 507 -29.13 -9.94 40.96
C ARG A 507 -28.17 -10.48 42.02
N LEU A 508 -27.00 -9.86 42.15
CA LEU A 508 -26.19 -9.89 43.35
C LEU A 508 -26.62 -8.73 44.27
N PRO A 509 -26.75 -8.97 45.59
CA PRO A 509 -27.09 -7.93 46.55
C PRO A 509 -25.87 -7.10 46.95
N ALA A 510 -26.13 -5.82 47.15
CA ALA A 510 -25.18 -4.88 47.69
C ALA A 510 -24.89 -5.21 49.18
N SER A 511 -23.62 -5.23 49.58
CA SER A 511 -23.25 -4.87 50.94
C SER A 511 -21.75 -4.54 51.09
N ARG A 512 -21.53 -3.31 51.52
CA ARG A 512 -20.67 -2.76 52.60
C ARG A 512 -19.15 -2.81 52.47
N GLN A 513 -18.61 -1.62 52.31
CA GLN A 513 -17.73 -0.87 53.24
C GLN A 513 -16.72 -1.65 54.10
N GLY A 514 -15.49 -1.20 54.04
CA GLY A 514 -14.46 -1.33 55.09
C GLY A 514 -13.05 -1.19 54.51
N LEU A 515 -12.49 -0.02 54.48
CA LEU A 515 -11.47 0.57 55.35
C LEU A 515 -10.14 -0.19 55.49
N LEU A 516 -9.07 0.56 55.17
CA LEU A 516 -7.70 0.51 55.73
C LEU A 516 -6.68 -0.45 55.08
N GLY A 517 -5.61 0.20 54.65
CA GLY A 517 -4.28 -0.35 54.41
C GLY A 517 -3.63 0.31 53.21
#